data_e9ed3da9205be7a4b8047160ed79a4e8
#
_entry.id   e9ed3da9205be7a4b8047160ed79a4e8
#
_cell.length_a   1.000
_cell.length_b   1.000
_cell.length_c   1.000
_cell.angle_alpha   90.00
_cell.angle_beta   90.00
_cell.angle_gamma   90.00
#
_symmetry.space_group_name_H-M   'P 1'
#
loop_
_entity.id
_entity.type
_entity.pdbx_description
1 polymer ?
#
loop_
_entity_poly.entity_id
_entity_poly.type
_entity_poly.pdbx_seq_one_letter_code
_entity_poly.pdbx_strand_id
1 'polypeptide(L)'
;GKDVESIIKDLTEVAVKNARSDAAKLMKSRAQDAAEDRILDCLLPPAREVTTGEYSRADQDSVARQKFRKKLREGDLDETEIEIDVAQGGAQFDVMSPPGMEEMADQIRTMFVNMGKGQTSKKKMKVKEAMRLLADEEADKMVNEDDVRRNALEAVEQTGIVFIDEIDKICGRENGSSGEVSRQGVQRDLLPLVEGTTVSTKYGLVKTDHILFVASGAFSLSKPSDLIPELQGRFPI
;
A
#
# COMPACT_ATOMS: atom_id res chain seq x y z
N GLY A 1 21.73 -15.21 3.54
CA GLY A 1 20.35 -15.67 3.63
C GLY A 1 19.50 -14.50 4.07
N LYS A 2 18.25 -14.41 3.59
CA LYS A 2 17.31 -13.43 4.13
C LYS A 2 17.08 -13.76 5.61
N ASP A 3 17.08 -12.75 6.44
CA ASP A 3 16.70 -12.85 7.84
C ASP A 3 15.25 -13.38 7.95
N VAL A 4 14.99 -14.34 8.83
CA VAL A 4 13.64 -14.91 9.01
C VAL A 4 12.61 -13.86 9.43
N GLU A 5 13.03 -12.80 10.12
CA GLU A 5 12.16 -11.66 10.46
C GLU A 5 11.65 -10.92 9.20
N SER A 6 12.33 -11.06 8.05
CA SER A 6 11.85 -10.47 6.80
C SER A 6 10.47 -10.97 6.40
N ILE A 7 10.09 -12.18 6.79
CA ILE A 7 8.75 -12.74 6.57
C ILE A 7 7.66 -11.84 7.18
N ILE A 8 7.88 -11.39 8.41
CA ILE A 8 6.93 -10.52 9.12
C ILE A 8 6.96 -9.10 8.53
N LYS A 9 8.14 -8.62 8.13
CA LYS A 9 8.29 -7.31 7.46
C LYS A 9 7.53 -7.30 6.13
N ASP A 10 7.69 -8.34 5.31
CA ASP A 10 6.98 -8.49 4.03
C ASP A 10 5.46 -8.63 4.25
N LEU A 11 5.01 -9.43 5.23
CA LEU A 11 3.59 -9.57 5.59
C LEU A 11 2.99 -8.22 6.00
N THR A 12 3.71 -7.44 6.80
CA THR A 12 3.27 -6.11 7.25
C THR A 12 3.15 -5.14 6.07
N GLU A 13 4.08 -5.20 5.12
CA GLU A 13 4.03 -4.36 3.92
C GLU A 13 2.79 -4.65 3.06
N VAL A 14 2.47 -5.93 2.88
CA VAL A 14 1.25 -6.36 2.18
C VAL A 14 0.00 -5.88 2.94
N ALA A 15 -0.03 -6.01 4.25
CA ALA A 15 -1.15 -5.57 5.07
C ALA A 15 -1.38 -4.05 4.99
N VAL A 16 -0.32 -3.25 5.02
CA VAL A 16 -0.41 -1.78 4.85
C VAL A 16 -0.93 -1.43 3.47
N LYS A 17 -0.46 -2.09 2.41
CA LYS A 17 -0.96 -1.88 1.06
C LYS A 17 -2.46 -2.19 0.95
N ASN A 18 -2.91 -3.31 1.55
CA ASN A 18 -4.31 -3.71 1.55
C ASN A 18 -5.17 -2.72 2.37
N ALA A 19 -4.76 -2.37 3.58
CA ALA A 19 -5.47 -1.42 4.43
C ALA A 19 -5.62 -0.05 3.75
N ARG A 20 -4.58 0.44 3.06
CA ARG A 20 -4.65 1.67 2.28
C ARG A 20 -5.63 1.56 1.11
N SER A 21 -5.60 0.46 0.36
CA SER A 21 -6.55 0.22 -0.73
C SER A 21 -7.99 0.20 -0.24
N ASP A 22 -8.24 -0.42 0.90
CA ASP A 22 -9.59 -0.51 1.46
C ASP A 22 -10.07 0.85 2.02
N ALA A 23 -9.18 1.61 2.66
CA ALA A 23 -9.47 2.97 3.08
C ALA A 23 -9.81 3.88 1.87
N ALA A 24 -9.06 3.79 0.77
CA ALA A 24 -9.33 4.54 -0.46
C ALA A 24 -10.68 4.16 -1.07
N LYS A 25 -11.05 2.85 -1.06
CA LYS A 25 -12.37 2.40 -1.55
C LYS A 25 -13.52 3.01 -0.75
N LEU A 26 -13.37 3.10 0.59
CA LEU A 26 -14.38 3.72 1.46
C LEU A 26 -14.57 5.22 1.17
N MET A 27 -13.50 5.90 0.75
CA MET A 27 -13.53 7.33 0.43
C MET A 27 -13.97 7.63 -1.01
N LYS A 28 -14.16 6.59 -1.85
CA LYS A 28 -14.39 6.74 -3.29
C LYS A 28 -15.53 7.69 -3.64
N SER A 29 -16.66 7.60 -2.95
CA SER A 29 -17.83 8.48 -3.24
C SER A 29 -17.50 9.94 -2.98
N ARG A 30 -16.89 10.24 -1.83
CA ARG A 30 -16.49 11.59 -1.46
C ARG A 30 -15.39 12.15 -2.36
N ALA A 31 -14.48 11.29 -2.76
CA ALA A 31 -13.41 11.61 -3.69
C ALA A 31 -13.95 11.95 -5.09
N GLN A 32 -14.97 11.22 -5.55
CA GLN A 32 -15.67 11.54 -6.80
C GLN A 32 -16.33 12.90 -6.76
N ASP A 33 -17.04 13.23 -5.68
CA ASP A 33 -17.66 14.56 -5.53
C ASP A 33 -16.60 15.69 -5.53
N ALA A 34 -15.45 15.48 -4.87
CA ALA A 34 -14.34 16.43 -4.87
C ALA A 34 -13.70 16.57 -6.26
N ALA A 35 -13.54 15.47 -7.00
CA ALA A 35 -13.04 15.48 -8.36
C ALA A 35 -13.99 16.21 -9.33
N GLU A 36 -15.32 16.00 -9.18
CA GLU A 36 -16.33 16.75 -9.93
C GLU A 36 -16.17 18.26 -9.69
N ASP A 37 -16.00 18.68 -8.43
CA ASP A 37 -15.81 20.09 -8.11
C ASP A 37 -14.56 20.69 -8.76
N ARG A 38 -13.45 19.98 -8.76
CA ARG A 38 -12.21 20.42 -9.45
C ARG A 38 -12.39 20.55 -10.96
N ILE A 39 -13.10 19.61 -11.59
CA ILE A 39 -13.41 19.69 -13.03
C ILE A 39 -14.32 20.87 -13.33
N LEU A 40 -15.33 21.10 -12.50
CA LEU A 40 -16.23 22.25 -12.64
C LEU A 40 -15.48 23.57 -12.50
N ASP A 41 -14.49 23.65 -11.61
CA ASP A 41 -13.66 24.85 -11.46
C ASP A 41 -12.80 25.11 -12.71
N CYS A 42 -12.39 24.06 -13.45
CA CYS A 42 -11.68 24.19 -14.71
C CYS A 42 -12.61 24.61 -15.88
N LEU A 43 -13.85 24.13 -15.88
CA LEU A 43 -14.83 24.39 -16.94
C LEU A 43 -15.53 25.75 -16.79
N LEU A 44 -15.64 26.24 -15.57
CA LEU A 44 -16.31 27.50 -15.25
C LEU A 44 -15.26 28.53 -14.85
N PRO A 45 -15.28 29.75 -15.43
CA PRO A 45 -14.37 30.80 -15.01
C PRO A 45 -14.61 31.13 -13.53
N PRO A 46 -13.54 31.45 -12.77
CA PRO A 46 -13.69 31.85 -11.39
C PRO A 46 -14.65 33.04 -11.30
N ALA A 47 -15.59 32.97 -10.36
CA ALA A 47 -16.50 34.06 -10.08
C ALA A 47 -15.64 35.31 -9.80
N ARG A 48 -15.68 36.31 -10.69
CA ARG A 48 -15.02 37.59 -10.43
C ARG A 48 -15.69 38.22 -9.22
N GLU A 49 -14.93 38.45 -8.16
CA GLU A 49 -15.38 39.29 -7.03
C GLU A 49 -15.81 40.65 -7.57
N VAL A 50 -17.09 40.85 -7.75
CA VAL A 50 -17.66 42.16 -8.07
C VAL A 50 -18.06 42.78 -6.75
N THR A 51 -17.24 43.68 -6.28
CA THR A 51 -17.46 44.59 -5.15
C THR A 51 -18.54 45.63 -5.48
N THR A 52 -19.72 45.21 -5.88
CA THR A 52 -20.90 46.14 -5.92
C THR A 52 -22.19 45.33 -5.89
N GLY A 53 -22.94 45.56 -4.86
CA GLY A 53 -24.20 44.97 -4.43
C GLY A 53 -25.21 44.70 -5.53
N GLU A 54 -25.25 43.45 -6.00
CA GLU A 54 -26.46 42.87 -6.59
C GLU A 54 -26.43 41.35 -6.35
N TYR A 55 -27.45 40.88 -5.67
CA TYR A 55 -27.72 39.49 -5.26
C TYR A 55 -27.91 38.49 -6.42
N SER A 56 -27.71 38.90 -7.67
CA SER A 56 -28.18 38.19 -8.85
C SER A 56 -27.08 37.30 -9.54
N ARG A 57 -25.80 37.48 -9.23
CA ARG A 57 -24.73 36.74 -9.93
C ARG A 57 -24.31 35.44 -9.24
N ALA A 58 -24.27 35.42 -7.95
CA ALA A 58 -23.94 34.19 -7.19
C ALA A 58 -24.95 33.05 -7.45
N ASP A 59 -26.24 33.41 -7.62
CA ASP A 59 -27.30 32.46 -7.96
C ASP A 59 -27.19 31.93 -9.40
N GLN A 60 -26.77 32.76 -10.36
CA GLN A 60 -26.57 32.34 -11.75
C GLN A 60 -25.35 31.42 -11.89
N ASP A 61 -24.28 31.67 -11.16
CA ASP A 61 -23.10 30.81 -11.12
C ASP A 61 -23.43 29.46 -10.44
N SER A 62 -24.27 29.46 -9.41
CA SER A 62 -24.73 28.22 -8.77
C SER A 62 -25.61 27.38 -9.71
N VAL A 63 -26.48 28.01 -10.49
CA VAL A 63 -27.35 27.34 -11.48
C VAL A 63 -26.51 26.80 -12.66
N ALA A 64 -25.53 27.57 -13.15
CA ALA A 64 -24.61 27.12 -14.18
C ALA A 64 -23.81 25.91 -13.70
N ARG A 65 -23.25 25.97 -12.49
CA ARG A 65 -22.48 24.87 -11.87
C ARG A 65 -23.31 23.60 -11.73
N GLN A 66 -24.58 23.71 -11.32
CA GLN A 66 -25.50 22.58 -11.24
C GLN A 66 -25.80 21.95 -12.60
N LYS A 67 -26.00 22.78 -13.65
CA LYS A 67 -26.21 22.31 -15.02
C LYS A 67 -24.98 21.56 -15.56
N PHE A 68 -23.80 22.11 -15.34
CA PHE A 68 -22.55 21.45 -15.76
C PHE A 68 -22.31 20.16 -14.98
N ARG A 69 -22.59 20.12 -13.65
CA ARG A 69 -22.52 18.90 -12.83
C ARG A 69 -23.45 17.81 -13.37
N LYS A 70 -24.68 18.19 -13.76
CA LYS A 70 -25.61 17.24 -14.36
C LYS A 70 -25.06 16.67 -15.67
N LYS A 71 -24.58 17.49 -16.59
CA LYS A 71 -23.97 17.07 -17.85
C LYS A 71 -22.71 16.20 -17.65
N LEU A 72 -21.92 16.52 -16.61
CA LEU A 72 -20.76 15.73 -16.24
C LEU A 72 -21.15 14.31 -15.81
N ARG A 73 -22.21 14.21 -15.00
CA ARG A 73 -22.73 12.89 -14.53
C ARG A 73 -23.46 12.11 -15.62
N GLU A 74 -24.03 12.78 -16.60
CA GLU A 74 -24.69 12.16 -17.79
C GLU A 74 -23.64 11.74 -18.85
N GLY A 75 -22.38 12.17 -18.73
CA GLY A 75 -21.30 11.84 -19.68
C GLY A 75 -21.23 12.74 -20.91
N ASP A 76 -22.06 13.77 -21.00
CA ASP A 76 -22.12 14.70 -22.13
C ASP A 76 -20.81 15.48 -22.34
N LEU A 77 -19.97 15.56 -21.29
CA LEU A 77 -18.71 16.27 -21.29
C LEU A 77 -17.49 15.37 -21.37
N ASP A 78 -17.66 14.06 -21.46
CA ASP A 78 -16.59 13.05 -21.39
C ASP A 78 -15.45 13.31 -22.40
N GLU A 79 -15.78 13.74 -23.62
CA GLU A 79 -14.85 13.99 -24.71
C GLU A 79 -14.29 15.44 -24.72
N THR A 80 -14.75 16.29 -23.82
CA THR A 80 -14.27 17.68 -23.70
C THR A 80 -12.83 17.66 -23.16
N GLU A 81 -11.94 18.42 -23.82
CA GLU A 81 -10.58 18.61 -23.33
C GLU A 81 -10.54 19.73 -22.28
N ILE A 82 -9.90 19.45 -21.18
CA ILE A 82 -9.65 20.41 -20.09
C ILE A 82 -8.19 20.42 -19.72
N GLU A 83 -7.71 21.51 -19.18
CA GLU A 83 -6.38 21.64 -18.60
C GLU A 83 -6.53 21.58 -17.08
N ILE A 84 -5.93 20.56 -16.48
CA ILE A 84 -5.99 20.33 -15.04
C ILE A 84 -4.60 20.36 -14.42
N ASP A 85 -4.54 20.86 -13.19
CA ASP A 85 -3.37 20.73 -12.35
C ASP A 85 -3.37 19.35 -11.70
N VAL A 86 -2.45 18.49 -12.14
CA VAL A 86 -2.25 17.15 -11.60
C VAL A 86 -1.03 17.20 -10.69
N ALA A 87 -1.18 16.67 -9.46
CA ALA A 87 -0.01 16.43 -8.65
C ALA A 87 0.95 15.55 -9.45
N GLN A 88 2.20 15.95 -9.57
CA GLN A 88 3.23 15.05 -10.08
C GLN A 88 3.34 13.90 -9.05
N GLY A 89 2.45 12.94 -9.19
CA GLY A 89 2.60 11.64 -8.57
C GLY A 89 3.97 11.15 -9.00
N GLY A 90 4.84 10.84 -8.04
CA GLY A 90 6.21 10.48 -8.33
C GLY A 90 6.22 9.51 -9.51
N ALA A 91 6.77 9.98 -10.63
CA ALA A 91 7.04 9.10 -11.74
C ALA A 91 7.62 7.85 -11.10
N GLN A 92 7.02 6.70 -11.36
CA GLN A 92 7.65 5.42 -11.07
C GLN A 92 8.95 5.42 -11.88
N PHE A 93 9.95 6.10 -11.35
CA PHE A 93 11.31 5.81 -11.72
C PHE A 93 11.57 4.43 -11.13
N ASP A 94 11.31 3.44 -11.94
CA ASP A 94 11.82 2.10 -11.75
C ASP A 94 13.35 2.23 -11.90
N VAL A 95 13.98 2.78 -10.87
CA VAL A 95 15.43 2.81 -10.77
C VAL A 95 15.80 1.35 -10.51
N MET A 96 16.13 0.67 -11.56
CA MET A 96 16.79 -0.62 -11.54
C MET A 96 18.09 -0.45 -10.76
N SER A 97 17.98 -0.49 -9.43
CA SER A 97 19.14 -0.38 -8.55
C SER A 97 19.96 -1.65 -8.64
N PRO A 98 21.28 -1.55 -8.85
CA PRO A 98 22.16 -2.71 -8.75
C PRO A 98 22.03 -3.35 -7.37
N PRO A 99 22.14 -4.68 -7.25
CA PRO A 99 22.07 -5.36 -5.97
C PRO A 99 23.12 -4.81 -5.01
N GLY A 100 22.67 -4.31 -3.84
CA GLY A 100 23.53 -3.74 -2.80
C GLY A 100 23.40 -2.23 -2.58
N MET A 101 22.57 -1.50 -3.35
CA MET A 101 22.33 -0.05 -3.18
C MET A 101 20.88 0.28 -2.84
N GLU A 102 20.13 -0.68 -2.29
CA GLU A 102 18.70 -0.54 -1.99
C GLU A 102 18.41 0.58 -0.97
N GLU A 103 19.24 0.75 0.04
CA GLU A 103 19.09 1.82 1.05
C GLU A 103 19.33 3.23 0.47
N MET A 104 20.29 3.37 -0.45
CA MET A 104 20.53 4.64 -1.14
C MET A 104 19.39 4.97 -2.11
N ALA A 105 18.83 3.98 -2.79
CA ALA A 105 17.68 4.16 -3.67
C ALA A 105 16.44 4.62 -2.89
N ASP A 106 16.18 4.06 -1.71
CA ASP A 106 15.09 4.48 -0.82
C ASP A 106 15.30 5.88 -0.25
N GLN A 107 16.52 6.26 0.10
CA GLN A 107 16.83 7.63 0.54
C GLN A 107 16.64 8.64 -0.60
N ILE A 108 17.09 8.32 -1.79
CA ILE A 108 16.90 9.15 -2.99
C ILE A 108 15.41 9.25 -3.32
N ARG A 109 14.66 8.15 -3.27
CA ARG A 109 13.22 8.11 -3.49
C ARG A 109 12.46 8.96 -2.48
N THR A 110 12.82 8.88 -1.19
CA THR A 110 12.24 9.69 -0.11
C THR A 110 12.57 11.16 -0.29
N MET A 111 13.77 11.48 -0.75
CA MET A 111 14.21 12.86 -1.01
C MET A 111 13.46 13.46 -2.20
N PHE A 112 13.24 12.68 -3.28
CA PHE A 112 12.45 13.09 -4.45
C PHE A 112 10.96 13.22 -4.13
N VAL A 113 10.39 12.31 -3.34
CA VAL A 113 8.99 12.41 -2.87
C VAL A 113 8.79 13.66 -2.01
N ASN A 114 9.74 14.01 -1.16
CA ASN A 114 9.68 15.22 -0.34
C ASN A 114 9.92 16.51 -1.16
N MET A 115 10.77 16.48 -2.17
CA MET A 115 10.96 17.61 -3.09
C MET A 115 9.79 17.78 -4.08
N GLY A 116 9.10 16.69 -4.43
CA GLY A 116 7.95 16.69 -5.35
C GLY A 116 6.60 17.04 -4.67
N LYS A 117 6.54 17.10 -3.34
CA LYS A 117 5.34 17.53 -2.63
C LYS A 117 5.07 19.01 -2.89
N GLY A 118 4.27 19.29 -3.92
CA GLY A 118 3.81 20.64 -4.25
C GLY A 118 4.03 21.05 -5.71
N GLN A 119 4.71 20.27 -6.53
CA GLN A 119 4.79 20.56 -7.96
C GLN A 119 3.57 19.95 -8.67
N THR A 120 2.66 20.80 -9.09
CA THR A 120 1.57 20.46 -10.01
C THR A 120 2.06 20.68 -11.42
N SER A 121 1.76 19.77 -12.33
CA SER A 121 1.96 19.97 -13.76
C SER A 121 0.61 20.13 -14.44
N LYS A 122 0.50 21.14 -15.31
CA LYS A 122 -0.67 21.33 -16.14
C LYS A 122 -0.69 20.28 -17.23
N LYS A 123 -1.74 19.47 -17.26
CA LYS A 123 -1.96 18.45 -18.29
C LYS A 123 -3.28 18.71 -19.01
N LYS A 124 -3.24 18.64 -20.35
CA LYS A 124 -4.45 18.60 -21.16
C LYS A 124 -4.91 17.17 -21.33
N MET A 125 -6.16 16.90 -20.97
CA MET A 125 -6.76 15.59 -21.13
C MET A 125 -8.28 15.68 -21.22
N LYS A 126 -8.92 14.59 -21.63
CA LYS A 126 -10.38 14.51 -21.68
C LYS A 126 -10.96 14.45 -20.26
N VAL A 127 -12.16 15.03 -20.10
CA VAL A 127 -12.88 15.05 -18.80
C VAL A 127 -13.00 13.66 -18.21
N LYS A 128 -13.30 12.64 -19.01
CA LYS A 128 -13.40 11.25 -18.55
C LYS A 128 -12.11 10.72 -17.90
N GLU A 129 -10.96 11.03 -18.50
CA GLU A 129 -9.66 10.64 -17.93
C GLU A 129 -9.31 11.48 -16.69
N ALA A 130 -9.61 12.79 -16.76
CA ALA A 130 -9.41 13.71 -15.66
C ALA A 130 -10.22 13.32 -14.43
N MET A 131 -11.49 12.94 -14.60
CA MET A 131 -12.37 12.50 -13.52
C MET A 131 -11.77 11.30 -12.77
N ARG A 132 -11.29 10.30 -13.51
CA ARG A 132 -10.71 9.10 -12.94
C ARG A 132 -9.45 9.41 -12.14
N LEU A 133 -8.54 10.19 -12.76
CA LEU A 133 -7.26 10.54 -12.15
C LEU A 133 -7.44 11.43 -10.92
N LEU A 134 -8.34 12.42 -10.99
CA LEU A 134 -8.62 13.30 -9.87
C LEU A 134 -9.35 12.58 -8.72
N ALA A 135 -10.26 11.65 -9.04
CA ALA A 135 -10.94 10.85 -8.01
C ALA A 135 -9.95 9.96 -7.26
N ASP A 136 -9.00 9.35 -7.95
CA ASP A 136 -7.95 8.55 -7.31
C ASP A 136 -7.04 9.45 -6.44
N GLU A 137 -6.65 10.63 -6.93
CA GLU A 137 -5.83 11.60 -6.18
C GLU A 137 -6.56 12.13 -4.93
N GLU A 138 -7.84 12.46 -5.04
CA GLU A 138 -8.63 12.92 -3.89
C GLU A 138 -8.89 11.80 -2.87
N ALA A 139 -9.10 10.56 -3.34
CA ALA A 139 -9.22 9.40 -2.45
C ALA A 139 -7.94 9.21 -1.63
N ASP A 140 -6.78 9.28 -2.26
CA ASP A 140 -5.49 9.16 -1.59
C ASP A 140 -5.26 10.27 -0.54
N LYS A 141 -5.70 11.51 -0.83
CA LYS A 141 -5.62 12.62 0.12
C LYS A 141 -6.53 12.45 1.33
N MET A 142 -7.65 11.75 1.18
CA MET A 142 -8.63 11.50 2.24
C MET A 142 -8.25 10.34 3.16
N VAL A 143 -7.25 9.53 2.77
CA VAL A 143 -6.77 8.40 3.57
C VAL A 143 -5.92 8.91 4.73
N ASN A 144 -6.27 8.49 5.94
CA ASN A 144 -5.46 8.75 7.14
C ASN A 144 -4.40 7.66 7.28
N GLU A 145 -3.13 8.01 7.10
CA GLU A 145 -2.00 7.08 7.16
C GLU A 145 -1.81 6.46 8.55
N ASP A 146 -2.15 7.16 9.63
CA ASP A 146 -2.07 6.61 10.98
C ASP A 146 -3.13 5.53 11.21
N ASP A 147 -4.33 5.72 10.69
CA ASP A 147 -5.39 4.70 10.74
C ASP A 147 -5.04 3.49 9.87
N VAL A 148 -4.50 3.71 8.67
CA VAL A 148 -4.01 2.63 7.80
C VAL A 148 -2.94 1.81 8.50
N ARG A 149 -1.96 2.47 9.11
CA ARG A 149 -0.89 1.80 9.84
C ARG A 149 -1.42 0.98 11.01
N ARG A 150 -2.27 1.57 11.84
CA ARG A 150 -2.88 0.89 13.00
C ARG A 150 -3.67 -0.34 12.58
N ASN A 151 -4.56 -0.19 11.59
CA ASN A 151 -5.40 -1.29 11.11
C ASN A 151 -4.57 -2.40 10.47
N ALA A 152 -3.50 -2.04 9.74
CA ALA A 152 -2.59 -3.01 9.14
C ALA A 152 -1.83 -3.82 10.19
N LEU A 153 -1.28 -3.17 11.22
CA LEU A 153 -0.58 -3.85 12.31
C LEU A 153 -1.53 -4.79 13.06
N GLU A 154 -2.74 -4.34 13.38
CA GLU A 154 -3.76 -5.15 14.02
C GLU A 154 -4.15 -6.36 13.16
N ALA A 155 -4.33 -6.18 11.84
CA ALA A 155 -4.64 -7.27 10.91
C ALA A 155 -3.51 -8.31 10.86
N VAL A 156 -2.25 -7.89 10.82
CA VAL A 156 -1.10 -8.79 10.86
C VAL A 156 -1.08 -9.59 12.15
N GLU A 157 -1.22 -8.91 13.28
CA GLU A 157 -1.13 -9.54 14.60
C GLU A 157 -2.29 -10.52 14.88
N GLN A 158 -3.53 -10.18 14.47
CA GLN A 158 -4.73 -10.91 14.85
C GLN A 158 -5.22 -11.90 13.79
N THR A 159 -4.93 -11.64 12.51
CA THR A 159 -5.44 -12.44 11.40
C THR A 159 -4.35 -12.86 10.39
N GLY A 160 -3.10 -12.60 10.70
CA GLY A 160 -1.97 -12.94 9.84
C GLY A 160 -1.80 -14.44 9.66
N ILE A 161 -1.54 -14.88 8.43
CA ILE A 161 -1.23 -16.26 8.08
C ILE A 161 0.06 -16.27 7.27
N VAL A 162 1.00 -17.11 7.70
CA VAL A 162 2.30 -17.31 7.03
C VAL A 162 2.39 -18.75 6.57
N PHE A 163 2.64 -18.94 5.28
CA PHE A 163 2.92 -20.24 4.70
C PHE A 163 4.42 -20.43 4.54
N ILE A 164 4.96 -21.50 5.11
CA ILE A 164 6.37 -21.92 4.99
C ILE A 164 6.38 -23.16 4.12
N ASP A 165 6.77 -23.00 2.86
CA ASP A 165 6.87 -24.13 1.93
C ASP A 165 8.25 -24.77 1.99
N GLU A 166 8.35 -26.03 1.57
CA GLU A 166 9.58 -26.81 1.53
C GLU A 166 10.32 -26.91 2.88
N ILE A 167 9.60 -27.01 3.99
CA ILE A 167 10.22 -27.11 5.32
C ILE A 167 11.14 -28.35 5.45
N ASP A 168 10.92 -29.38 4.64
CA ASP A 168 11.79 -30.56 4.56
C ASP A 168 13.22 -30.23 4.09
N LYS A 169 13.44 -29.09 3.43
CA LYS A 169 14.79 -28.66 3.00
C LYS A 169 15.66 -28.20 4.16
N ILE A 170 15.06 -27.80 5.27
CA ILE A 170 15.80 -27.43 6.48
C ILE A 170 15.92 -28.58 7.48
N CYS A 171 15.31 -29.75 7.21
CA CYS A 171 15.53 -30.96 7.98
C CYS A 171 16.95 -31.49 7.76
N GLY A 172 17.70 -31.74 8.83
CA GLY A 172 19.05 -32.33 8.79
C GLY A 172 18.97 -33.83 8.93
N ARG A 173 19.73 -34.59 8.12
CA ARG A 173 20.10 -35.97 8.50
C ARG A 173 21.44 -35.92 9.25
N GLU A 174 21.61 -36.71 10.29
CA GLU A 174 22.79 -36.78 11.17
C GLU A 174 24.08 -37.31 10.46
N ASN A 175 24.47 -36.74 9.34
CA ASN A 175 25.69 -37.13 8.64
C ASN A 175 26.71 -35.99 8.49
N GLY A 176 27.04 -35.33 9.61
CA GLY A 176 28.31 -34.66 9.86
C GLY A 176 28.92 -33.70 8.81
N SER A 177 28.17 -33.10 7.92
CA SER A 177 28.66 -32.12 6.93
C SER A 177 28.39 -30.68 7.34
N SER A 178 29.28 -29.76 6.92
CA SER A 178 29.20 -28.32 7.23
C SER A 178 27.87 -27.67 6.83
N GLY A 179 27.07 -28.34 5.99
CA GLY A 179 25.70 -27.86 5.61
C GLY A 179 24.64 -28.08 6.67
N GLU A 180 24.84 -28.96 7.66
CA GLU A 180 23.88 -29.26 8.73
C GLU A 180 23.78 -28.16 9.76
N VAL A 181 24.89 -27.56 10.14
CA VAL A 181 24.93 -26.43 11.08
C VAL A 181 24.10 -25.26 10.55
N SER A 182 24.13 -25.04 9.23
CA SER A 182 23.34 -23.98 8.58
C SER A 182 21.85 -24.30 8.57
N ARG A 183 21.43 -25.56 8.39
CA ARG A 183 20.01 -25.96 8.38
C ARG A 183 19.37 -25.90 9.76
N GLN A 184 20.06 -26.42 10.77
CA GLN A 184 19.63 -26.32 12.18
C GLN A 184 19.60 -24.84 12.63
N GLY A 185 20.52 -24.01 12.14
CA GLY A 185 20.52 -22.57 12.37
C GLY A 185 19.21 -21.93 11.91
N VAL A 186 18.76 -22.22 10.66
CA VAL A 186 17.50 -21.70 10.14
C VAL A 186 16.30 -22.17 10.97
N GLN A 187 16.27 -23.42 11.43
CA GLN A 187 15.20 -23.91 12.30
C GLN A 187 15.16 -23.16 13.63
N ARG A 188 16.32 -22.89 14.24
CA ARG A 188 16.41 -22.11 15.48
C ARG A 188 16.04 -20.64 15.27
N ASP A 189 16.32 -20.07 14.11
CA ASP A 189 15.94 -18.69 13.76
C ASP A 189 14.42 -18.56 13.55
N LEU A 190 13.74 -19.61 13.06
CA LEU A 190 12.29 -19.66 12.93
C LEU A 190 11.55 -19.81 14.26
N LEU A 191 12.16 -20.46 15.22
CA LEU A 191 11.53 -20.82 16.48
C LEU A 191 10.94 -19.62 17.23
N PRO A 192 11.65 -18.49 17.43
CA PRO A 192 11.08 -17.31 18.11
C PRO A 192 9.84 -16.77 17.41
N LEU A 193 9.80 -16.80 16.06
CA LEU A 193 8.63 -16.31 15.31
C LEU A 193 7.39 -17.17 15.58
N VAL A 194 7.57 -18.48 15.63
CA VAL A 194 6.47 -19.45 15.83
C VAL A 194 6.05 -19.53 17.30
N GLU A 195 6.97 -19.26 18.23
CA GLU A 195 6.69 -19.25 19.67
C GLU A 195 6.05 -17.95 20.15
N GLY A 196 6.20 -16.88 19.42
CA GLY A 196 5.76 -15.54 19.75
C GLY A 196 6.92 -14.63 20.11
N THR A 197 7.12 -13.60 19.31
CA THR A 197 8.13 -12.58 19.51
C THR A 197 7.64 -11.23 18.98
N THR A 198 8.40 -10.19 19.24
CA THR A 198 8.12 -8.85 18.70
C THR A 198 9.14 -8.51 17.63
N VAL A 199 8.67 -8.29 16.41
CA VAL A 199 9.49 -7.92 15.26
C VAL A 199 9.38 -6.43 14.99
N SER A 200 10.51 -5.76 14.82
CA SER A 200 10.54 -4.35 14.43
C SER A 200 10.40 -4.22 12.91
N THR A 201 9.39 -3.44 12.49
CA THR A 201 9.14 -3.11 11.09
C THR A 201 9.19 -1.60 10.86
N LYS A 202 9.27 -1.16 9.62
CA LYS A 202 9.21 0.28 9.29
C LYS A 202 7.87 0.94 9.65
N TYR A 203 6.85 0.14 9.93
CA TYR A 203 5.51 0.61 10.30
C TYR A 203 5.24 0.56 11.81
N GLY A 204 6.08 -0.12 12.57
CA GLY A 204 5.97 -0.30 14.00
C GLY A 204 6.34 -1.71 14.45
N LEU A 205 6.11 -1.99 15.72
CA LEU A 205 6.34 -3.30 16.32
C LEU A 205 5.17 -4.23 16.00
N VAL A 206 5.47 -5.49 15.67
CA VAL A 206 4.50 -6.54 15.37
C VAL A 206 4.74 -7.73 16.30
N LYS A 207 3.72 -8.14 17.02
CA LYS A 207 3.74 -9.36 17.85
C LYS A 207 3.28 -10.55 17.02
N THR A 208 4.02 -11.66 17.08
CA THR A 208 3.72 -12.85 16.28
C THR A 208 2.88 -13.90 17.01
N ASP A 209 2.47 -13.62 18.25
CA ASP A 209 1.79 -14.58 19.15
C ASP A 209 0.51 -15.19 18.56
N HIS A 210 -0.24 -14.42 17.76
CA HIS A 210 -1.51 -14.85 17.16
C HIS A 210 -1.41 -15.08 15.65
N ILE A 211 -0.23 -14.97 15.06
CA ILE A 211 -0.03 -15.27 13.64
C ILE A 211 -0.08 -16.78 13.44
N LEU A 212 -0.89 -17.24 12.50
CA LEU A 212 -0.95 -18.64 12.13
C LEU A 212 0.20 -18.99 11.17
N PHE A 213 1.06 -19.92 11.58
CA PHE A 213 2.10 -20.47 10.72
C PHE A 213 1.67 -21.84 10.20
N VAL A 214 1.70 -22.01 8.90
CA VAL A 214 1.40 -23.27 8.20
C VAL A 214 2.64 -23.72 7.45
N ALA A 215 3.18 -24.87 7.77
CA ALA A 215 4.34 -25.42 7.10
C ALA A 215 3.97 -26.59 6.20
N SER A 216 4.56 -26.65 5.00
CA SER A 216 4.41 -27.76 4.05
C SER A 216 5.77 -28.26 3.58
N GLY A 217 5.84 -29.54 3.20
CA GLY A 217 7.03 -30.16 2.68
C GLY A 217 6.74 -31.52 2.06
N ALA A 218 7.50 -31.91 1.06
CA ALA A 218 7.34 -33.20 0.39
C ALA A 218 7.86 -34.40 1.22
N PHE A 219 8.82 -34.15 2.12
CA PHE A 219 9.46 -35.15 2.98
C PHE A 219 9.93 -36.43 2.26
N SER A 220 10.35 -36.28 0.99
CA SER A 220 10.81 -37.41 0.17
C SER A 220 12.09 -38.07 0.68
N LEU A 221 12.99 -37.27 1.29
CA LEU A 221 14.31 -37.72 1.80
C LEU A 221 14.47 -37.54 3.31
N SER A 222 13.53 -36.86 3.95
CA SER A 222 13.50 -36.59 5.40
C SER A 222 12.10 -36.92 5.95
N LYS A 223 11.95 -36.86 7.25
CA LYS A 223 10.66 -37.03 7.95
C LYS A 223 10.37 -35.80 8.78
N PRO A 224 9.10 -35.51 9.11
CA PRO A 224 8.76 -34.47 10.06
C PRO A 224 9.48 -34.62 11.42
N SER A 225 9.76 -35.86 11.84
CA SER A 225 10.54 -36.14 13.04
C SER A 225 12.03 -35.76 12.95
N ASP A 226 12.53 -35.35 11.78
CA ASP A 226 13.90 -34.88 11.60
C ASP A 226 14.02 -33.35 11.82
N LEU A 227 12.90 -32.66 12.10
CA LEU A 227 12.91 -31.30 12.64
C LEU A 227 13.39 -31.32 14.09
N ILE A 228 13.95 -30.20 14.56
CA ILE A 228 14.29 -30.06 15.98
C ILE A 228 13.04 -30.24 16.86
N PRO A 229 13.17 -30.86 18.05
CA PRO A 229 12.01 -31.18 18.89
C PRO A 229 11.11 -29.99 19.21
N GLU A 230 11.69 -28.82 19.37
CA GLU A 230 10.96 -27.58 19.66
C GLU A 230 10.01 -27.20 18.52
N LEU A 231 10.45 -27.32 17.25
CA LEU A 231 9.60 -27.07 16.08
C LEU A 231 8.53 -28.15 15.89
N GLN A 232 8.83 -29.41 16.19
CA GLN A 232 7.83 -30.49 16.16
C GLN A 232 6.65 -30.19 17.09
N GLY A 233 6.91 -29.62 18.26
CA GLY A 233 5.87 -29.21 19.20
C GLY A 233 5.00 -28.04 18.72
N ARG A 234 5.53 -27.21 17.80
CA ARG A 234 4.82 -26.05 17.26
C ARG A 234 4.12 -26.31 15.92
N PHE A 235 4.58 -27.32 15.19
CA PHE A 235 3.94 -27.81 13.95
C PHE A 235 3.44 -29.25 14.18
N PRO A 236 2.35 -29.44 14.94
CA PRO A 236 1.74 -30.75 15.13
C PRO A 236 1.21 -31.27 13.78
N ILE A 237 1.45 -32.57 13.52
CA ILE A 237 1.06 -33.25 12.28
C ILE A 237 -0.28 -33.93 12.51
#